data_57b902a5d3d2c351d60330abd731cc81
#
_entry.id   57b902a5d3d2c351d60330abd731cc81
#
_cell.length_a   1.000
_cell.length_b   1.000
_cell.length_c   1.000
_cell.angle_alpha   90.00
_cell.angle_beta   90.00
_cell.angle_gamma   90.00
#
_symmetry.space_group_name_H-M   'P 1'
#
loop_
_entity.id
_entity.type
_entity.pdbx_description
1 polymer ?
#
loop_
_entity_poly.entity_id
_entity_poly.type
_entity_poly.pdbx_seq_one_letter_code
_entity_poly.pdbx_strand_id
1 'polypeptide(L)' 'MIIGKLWYSVELTKDKSDIFKEYLHKNNIRFEPSECYNLIHFECCMTTDELKAANEFLEELTPYAL' A
#
# COMPACT_ATOMS: atom_id res chain seq x y z
N MET A 1 -14.39 9.36 -20.14
CA MET A 1 -13.48 8.25 -19.82
C MET A 1 -13.60 7.84 -18.38
N ILE A 2 -13.69 6.58 -18.14
CA ILE A 2 -13.80 6.05 -16.80
C ILE A 2 -12.43 5.60 -16.34
N ILE A 3 -12.00 6.16 -15.22
CA ILE A 3 -10.75 5.70 -14.60
C ILE A 3 -11.15 4.65 -13.60
N GLY A 4 -10.86 3.41 -13.93
CA GLY A 4 -11.21 2.30 -13.06
C GLY A 4 -10.24 2.18 -11.91
N LYS A 5 -10.78 1.95 -10.72
CA LYS A 5 -9.98 1.57 -9.58
C LYS A 5 -10.10 0.07 -9.38
N LEU A 6 -8.97 -0.54 -9.09
CA LEU A 6 -8.93 -1.97 -8.84
C LEU A 6 -8.38 -2.22 -7.45
N TRP A 7 -8.65 -3.41 -6.93
CA TRP A 7 -8.13 -3.80 -5.63
C TRP A 7 -6.80 -4.50 -5.82
N TYR A 8 -5.78 -3.98 -5.14
CA TYR A 8 -4.44 -4.53 -5.19
C TYR A 8 -4.03 -4.99 -3.80
N SER A 9 -3.25 -6.05 -3.75
CA SER A 9 -2.80 -6.62 -2.49
C SER A 9 -1.36 -6.22 -2.21
N VAL A 10 -1.10 -5.79 -0.98
CA VAL A 10 0.24 -5.44 -0.52
C VAL A 10 0.45 -6.07 0.84
N GLU A 11 1.61 -6.70 1.05
CA GLU A 11 1.95 -7.28 2.35
C GLU A 11 3.19 -6.61 2.89
N LEU A 12 3.11 -6.17 4.15
CA LEU A 12 4.19 -5.42 4.79
C LEU A 12 4.39 -5.91 6.22
N THR A 13 5.61 -5.71 6.72
CA THR A 13 5.86 -5.93 8.14
C THR A 13 5.13 -4.86 8.95
N LYS A 14 4.98 -5.12 10.26
CA LYS A 14 4.16 -4.23 11.09
C LYS A 14 4.71 -2.82 11.17
N ASP A 15 6.02 -2.69 11.25
CA ASP A 15 6.63 -1.37 11.33
C ASP A 15 6.39 -0.54 10.08
N LYS A 16 6.46 -1.18 8.92
CA LYS A 16 6.21 -0.48 7.66
C LYS A 16 4.73 -0.24 7.42
N SER A 17 3.88 -1.11 7.98
CA SER A 17 2.45 -0.98 7.74
C SER A 17 1.89 0.31 8.33
N ASP A 18 2.39 0.76 9.48
CA ASP A 18 1.92 1.99 10.08
C ASP A 18 2.23 3.18 9.17
N ILE A 19 3.42 3.20 8.60
CA ILE A 19 3.82 4.26 7.70
C ILE A 19 2.98 4.23 6.44
N PHE A 20 2.72 3.04 5.94
CA PHE A 20 1.92 2.88 4.73
C PHE A 20 0.47 3.31 4.96
N LYS A 21 -0.08 3.02 6.15
CA LYS A 21 -1.44 3.46 6.46
C LYS A 21 -1.56 4.97 6.38
N GLU A 22 -0.57 5.70 6.93
CA GLU A 22 -0.59 7.14 6.84
C GLU A 22 -0.53 7.61 5.40
N TYR A 23 0.30 6.96 4.60
CA TYR A 23 0.38 7.29 3.19
C TYR A 23 -0.97 7.13 2.50
N LEU A 24 -1.65 6.02 2.76
CA LEU A 24 -2.94 5.76 2.15
C LEU A 24 -3.99 6.80 2.59
N HIS A 25 -3.98 7.15 3.88
CA HIS A 25 -4.90 8.17 4.37
C HIS A 25 -4.65 9.52 3.73
N LYS A 26 -3.39 9.90 3.61
CA LYS A 26 -3.04 11.18 3.02
C LYS A 26 -3.47 11.29 1.58
N ASN A 27 -3.48 10.17 0.88
CA ASN A 27 -3.81 10.16 -0.54
C ASN A 27 -5.25 9.74 -0.80
N ASN A 28 -6.06 9.64 0.26
CA ASN A 28 -7.47 9.28 0.16
C ASN A 28 -7.68 7.96 -0.55
N ILE A 29 -6.81 7.00 -0.29
CA ILE A 29 -6.91 5.67 -0.87
C ILE A 29 -7.66 4.78 0.11
N ARG A 30 -8.72 4.14 -0.37
CA ARG A 30 -9.46 3.19 0.46
C ARG A 30 -8.66 1.89 0.59
N PHE A 31 -8.59 1.37 1.80
CA PHE A 31 -7.86 0.14 2.03
C PHE A 31 -8.50 -0.66 3.15
N GLU A 32 -8.25 -1.97 3.14
CA GLU A 32 -8.71 -2.87 4.19
C GLU A 32 -7.51 -3.68 4.67
N PRO A 33 -7.11 -3.50 5.92
CA PRO A 33 -5.98 -4.25 6.48
C PRO A 33 -6.43 -5.55 7.11
N SER A 34 -5.57 -6.55 7.07
CA SER A 34 -5.78 -7.77 7.82
C SER A 34 -4.43 -8.32 8.23
N GLU A 35 -4.40 -8.95 9.41
CA GLU A 35 -3.16 -9.52 9.92
C GLU A 35 -3.03 -10.96 9.46
N CYS A 36 -1.80 -11.32 9.06
CA CYS A 36 -1.51 -12.68 8.67
C CYS A 36 -0.10 -13.00 9.18
N TYR A 37 -0.03 -13.74 10.27
CA TYR A 37 1.24 -14.05 10.93
C TYR A 37 1.95 -12.76 11.33
N ASN A 38 3.15 -12.53 10.80
CA ASN A 38 3.93 -11.34 11.13
C ASN A 38 3.76 -10.22 10.12
N LEU A 39 2.85 -10.40 9.19
CA LEU A 39 2.65 -9.45 8.10
C LEU A 39 1.27 -8.82 8.21
N ILE A 40 1.18 -7.61 7.70
CA ILE A 40 -0.11 -6.94 7.53
C ILE A 40 -0.43 -6.95 6.04
N HIS A 41 -1.56 -7.52 5.71
CA HIS A 41 -2.04 -7.60 4.34
C HIS A 41 -2.98 -6.43 4.10
N PHE A 42 -2.72 -5.66 3.06
CA PHE A 42 -3.57 -4.53 2.69
C PHE A 42 -4.22 -4.81 1.35
N GLU A 43 -5.52 -4.60 1.29
CA GLU A 43 -6.21 -4.54 0.01
C GLU A 43 -6.54 -3.10 -0.25
N CYS A 44 -5.98 -2.54 -1.31
CA CYS A 44 -6.08 -1.12 -1.59
C CYS A 44 -6.81 -0.91 -2.91
N CYS A 45 -7.78 0.01 -2.88
CA CYS A 45 -8.54 0.36 -4.07
C CYS A 45 -7.87 1.54 -4.75
N MET A 46 -7.15 1.26 -5.84
CA MET A 46 -6.29 2.25 -6.46
C MET A 46 -6.39 2.21 -7.98
N THR A 47 -6.05 3.34 -8.60
CA THR A 47 -5.78 3.36 -10.04
C THR A 47 -4.37 2.82 -10.27
N THR A 48 -4.05 2.55 -11.54
CA THR A 48 -2.71 2.09 -11.86
C THR A 48 -1.65 3.14 -11.53
N ASP A 49 -1.99 4.42 -11.70
CA ASP A 49 -1.06 5.49 -11.35
C ASP A 49 -0.83 5.54 -9.84
N GLU A 50 -1.89 5.35 -9.06
CA GLU A 50 -1.76 5.33 -7.61
C GLU A 50 -0.95 4.12 -7.16
N LEU A 51 -1.14 2.98 -7.81
CA LEU A 51 -0.34 1.80 -7.50
C LEU A 51 1.13 2.03 -7.77
N LYS A 52 1.44 2.66 -8.88
CA LYS A 52 2.83 2.94 -9.23
C LYS A 52 3.46 3.85 -8.20
N ALA A 53 2.75 4.90 -7.79
CA ALA A 53 3.26 5.82 -6.77
C ALA A 53 3.43 5.12 -5.44
N ALA A 54 2.50 4.24 -5.08
CA ALA A 54 2.61 3.49 -3.83
C ALA A 54 3.81 2.57 -3.83
N ASN A 55 4.07 1.91 -4.97
CA ASN A 55 5.24 1.05 -5.07
C ASN A 55 6.54 1.84 -4.92
N GLU A 56 6.60 3.02 -5.52
CA GLU A 56 7.77 3.87 -5.37
C GLU A 56 7.97 4.31 -3.92
N PHE A 57 6.86 4.62 -3.25
CA PHE A 57 6.92 4.98 -1.85
C PHE A 57 7.47 3.83 -1.01
N LEU A 58 7.00 2.60 -1.28
CA LEU A 58 7.47 1.44 -0.54
C LEU A 58 8.93 1.14 -0.81
N GLU A 59 9.41 1.37 -2.03
CA GLU A 59 10.81 1.18 -2.34
C GLU A 59 11.69 2.14 -1.55
N GLU A 60 11.20 3.34 -1.29
CA GLU A 60 11.94 4.31 -0.50
C GLU A 60 12.02 3.90 0.96
N LEU A 61 11.02 3.15 1.43
CA LEU A 61 11.04 2.66 2.81
C LEU A 61 12.06 1.54 3.01
N THR A 62 12.41 0.83 1.94
CA THR A 62 13.37 -0.26 2.03
C THR A 62 14.42 -0.12 0.95
N PRO A 63 15.20 0.97 0.99
CA PRO A 63 16.17 1.21 -0.07
C PRO A 63 17.31 0.18 -0.09
N TYR A 64 17.51 -0.52 1.01
CA TYR A 64 18.59 -1.50 1.11
C TYR A 64 18.04 -2.86 1.43
N ALA A 65 17.10 -3.30 0.63
CA ALA A 65 16.52 -4.62 0.81
C ALA A 65 17.57 -5.65 0.42
N LEU A 66 18.40 -5.96 1.35
CA LEU A 66 19.43 -6.98 1.14
C LEU A 66 18.93 -8.32 1.63
#